data_c8fbd3fcbeb131095b7cede14f7f6d38
#
_entry.id   c8fbd3fcbeb131095b7cede14f7f6d38
#
_cell.length_a   1.000
_cell.length_b   1.000
_cell.length_c   1.000
_cell.angle_alpha   90.00
_cell.angle_beta   90.00
_cell.angle_gamma   90.00
#
_symmetry.space_group_name_H-M   'P 1'
#
loop_
_entity.id
_entity.type
_entity.pdbx_description
1 polymer ?
#
loop_
_entity_poly.entity_id
_entity_poly.type
_entity_poly.pdbx_seq_one_letter_code
_entity_poly.pdbx_strand_id
1 'polypeptide(L)'
;AAGASLFAEAGETQLGATVKSNVSQQRVPVTGDAGHWVHVSESPRHVRVIYNGETIADSKHAKLVREAEVLPVYYFPHEDVRSELLSPSQRRTNCPYKGEASYWSIAQGGKQAENASWSYQDPLPAADAIRNHFAFEWNKMDHWLEEDEEIFVHARDPYKRVDVLPSSRHIEVLIDGRLVAETRRPRLVFETNHPVRYYIPQEDVRMDLLVPSATKSRCPYKGPADYWSVKLGEQQFEDMVWGYMEPIPECPKMKGLLCFFHQRGAD
;
A
#
# COMPACT_ATOMS: atom_id res chain seq x y z
N ALA A 1 -5.31 -9.78 -15.59
CA ALA A 1 -4.50 -10.04 -14.41
C ALA A 1 -3.23 -9.20 -14.52
N ALA A 2 -3.26 -7.98 -14.11
CA ALA A 2 -2.11 -7.15 -13.88
C ALA A 2 -2.42 -6.30 -12.65
N GLY A 3 -2.62 -6.95 -11.51
CA GLY A 3 -2.46 -6.35 -10.20
C GLY A 3 -0.99 -6.51 -9.88
N ALA A 4 -0.18 -5.48 -10.14
CA ALA A 4 1.19 -5.47 -9.69
C ALA A 4 1.16 -5.46 -8.15
N SER A 5 1.49 -6.61 -7.56
CA SER A 5 1.93 -6.69 -6.19
C SER A 5 3.19 -5.82 -6.08
N LEU A 6 3.04 -4.62 -5.55
CA LEU A 6 4.15 -3.73 -5.18
C LEU A 6 4.77 -4.16 -3.83
N PHE A 7 4.87 -5.45 -3.62
CA PHE A 7 5.93 -6.02 -2.80
C PHE A 7 6.91 -6.62 -3.80
N ALA A 8 7.97 -5.87 -4.11
CA ALA A 8 9.10 -6.44 -4.78
C ALA A 8 9.48 -7.71 -4.01
N GLU A 9 9.36 -8.86 -4.66
CA GLU A 9 10.06 -10.05 -4.23
C GLU A 9 11.55 -9.72 -4.29
N ALA A 10 12.08 -9.26 -3.16
CA ALA A 10 13.51 -9.31 -2.95
C ALA A 10 13.87 -10.78 -3.00
N GLY A 11 14.70 -11.15 -3.96
CA GLY A 11 15.14 -12.51 -4.18
C GLY A 11 15.55 -13.17 -2.87
N GLU A 12 15.20 -14.43 -2.73
CA GLU A 12 15.53 -15.30 -1.61
C GLU A 12 17.03 -15.28 -1.34
N THR A 13 17.43 -14.43 -0.40
CA THR A 13 18.66 -14.63 0.36
C THR A 13 18.20 -14.95 1.77
N GLN A 14 18.39 -16.21 2.18
CA GLN A 14 18.05 -16.76 3.49
C GLN A 14 18.92 -16.12 4.58
N LEU A 15 18.61 -14.92 5.02
CA LEU A 15 19.19 -14.30 6.21
C LEU A 15 18.15 -13.34 6.79
N GLY A 16 17.40 -13.80 7.78
CA GLY A 16 16.36 -13.04 8.46
C GLY A 16 16.77 -12.62 9.87
N ALA A 17 16.24 -11.49 10.31
CA ALA A 17 16.25 -11.14 11.72
C ALA A 17 15.28 -12.05 12.48
N THR A 18 15.69 -12.58 13.62
CA THR A 18 14.80 -13.29 14.54
C THR A 18 14.29 -12.29 15.58
N VAL A 19 12.98 -12.10 15.63
CA VAL A 19 12.31 -11.33 16.68
C VAL A 19 11.78 -12.35 17.70
N LYS A 20 12.38 -12.38 18.87
CA LYS A 20 11.84 -13.16 20.00
C LYS A 20 10.79 -12.33 20.72
N SER A 21 9.57 -12.81 20.77
CA SER A 21 8.51 -12.29 21.59
C SER A 21 7.82 -13.47 22.29
N ASN A 22 7.35 -13.27 23.50
CA ASN A 22 6.56 -14.28 24.25
C ASN A 22 5.14 -14.46 23.69
N VAL A 23 4.94 -14.12 22.43
CA VAL A 23 3.66 -14.22 21.75
C VAL A 23 3.77 -15.29 20.70
N SER A 24 3.06 -16.39 20.89
CA SER A 24 2.69 -17.25 19.79
C SER A 24 1.94 -16.38 18.77
N GLN A 25 2.50 -16.21 17.59
CA GLN A 25 1.81 -15.58 16.48
C GLN A 25 0.72 -16.54 16.00
N GLN A 26 -0.39 -16.61 16.74
CA GLN A 26 -1.57 -17.18 16.17
C GLN A 26 -1.97 -16.28 14.98
N ARG A 27 -1.84 -16.81 13.76
CA ARG A 27 -2.65 -16.33 12.65
C ARG A 27 -4.08 -16.35 13.19
N VAL A 28 -4.69 -15.17 13.29
CA VAL A 28 -6.14 -15.13 13.20
C VAL A 28 -6.42 -15.66 11.80
N PRO A 29 -7.00 -16.84 11.64
CA PRO A 29 -7.40 -17.28 10.31
C PRO A 29 -8.36 -16.19 9.85
N VAL A 30 -8.13 -15.62 8.69
CA VAL A 30 -9.23 -15.05 7.92
C VAL A 30 -10.09 -16.26 7.61
N THR A 31 -11.04 -16.53 8.49
CA THR A 31 -11.93 -17.66 8.36
C THR A 31 -12.83 -17.37 7.19
N GLY A 32 -12.72 -18.19 6.22
CA GLY A 32 -13.66 -18.38 5.16
C GLY A 32 -12.91 -18.72 3.91
N ASP A 33 -13.26 -19.83 3.36
CA ASP A 33 -13.39 -20.10 1.94
C ASP A 33 -14.41 -19.09 1.37
N ALA A 34 -14.25 -17.82 1.73
CA ALA A 34 -14.97 -16.70 1.15
C ALA A 34 -14.38 -16.55 -0.24
N GLY A 35 -15.06 -17.12 -1.21
CA GLY A 35 -14.74 -16.96 -2.60
C GLY A 35 -14.44 -15.47 -2.91
N HIS A 36 -13.73 -15.24 -3.98
CA HIS A 36 -13.40 -13.87 -4.43
C HIS A 36 -14.65 -12.98 -4.39
N TRP A 37 -14.51 -11.77 -3.84
CA TRP A 37 -15.58 -10.80 -3.71
C TRP A 37 -15.18 -9.47 -4.36
N VAL A 38 -16.17 -8.81 -4.94
CA VAL A 38 -16.08 -7.43 -5.45
C VAL A 38 -17.14 -6.62 -4.72
N HIS A 39 -16.74 -5.54 -4.09
CA HIS A 39 -17.65 -4.62 -3.40
C HIS A 39 -17.49 -3.22 -3.98
N VAL A 40 -18.59 -2.69 -4.52
CA VAL A 40 -18.68 -1.34 -5.07
C VAL A 40 -19.48 -0.47 -4.10
N SER A 41 -18.91 0.64 -3.69
CA SER A 41 -19.60 1.62 -2.83
C SER A 41 -19.41 3.03 -3.35
N GLU A 42 -20.38 3.91 -3.09
CA GLU A 42 -20.23 5.35 -3.29
C GLU A 42 -19.08 5.85 -2.40
N SER A 43 -18.22 6.71 -2.94
CA SER A 43 -17.27 7.47 -2.14
C SER A 43 -17.92 8.78 -1.71
N PRO A 44 -17.95 9.09 -0.41
CA PRO A 44 -18.45 10.40 0.03
C PRO A 44 -17.45 11.54 -0.21
N ARG A 45 -16.25 11.21 -0.72
CA ARG A 45 -15.15 12.17 -0.91
C ARG A 45 -15.21 12.79 -2.29
N HIS A 46 -14.84 14.06 -2.37
CA HIS A 46 -14.49 14.71 -3.62
C HIS A 46 -13.12 14.18 -4.09
N VAL A 47 -13.10 13.48 -5.23
CA VAL A 47 -11.88 12.85 -5.74
C VAL A 47 -11.47 13.49 -7.06
N ARG A 48 -10.20 13.89 -7.15
CA ARG A 48 -9.65 14.51 -8.35
C ARG A 48 -8.40 13.77 -8.83
N VAL A 49 -8.25 13.71 -10.15
CA VAL A 49 -7.08 13.11 -10.81
C VAL A 49 -6.45 14.14 -11.72
N ILE A 50 -5.15 14.34 -11.58
CA ILE A 50 -4.38 15.32 -12.34
C ILE A 50 -3.36 14.63 -13.22
N TYR A 51 -3.30 15.03 -14.48
CA TYR A 51 -2.30 14.58 -15.43
C TYR A 51 -1.75 15.77 -16.24
N ASN A 52 -0.42 15.91 -16.25
CA ASN A 52 0.31 17.00 -16.90
C ASN A 52 -0.24 18.40 -16.54
N GLY A 53 -0.51 18.61 -15.24
CA GLY A 53 -1.02 19.86 -14.69
C GLY A 53 -2.51 20.12 -14.91
N GLU A 54 -3.24 19.24 -15.60
CA GLU A 54 -4.67 19.36 -15.85
C GLU A 54 -5.47 18.35 -15.04
N THR A 55 -6.60 18.79 -14.50
CA THR A 55 -7.56 17.90 -13.85
C THR A 55 -8.31 17.14 -14.92
N ILE A 56 -8.13 15.83 -14.97
CA ILE A 56 -8.75 14.94 -15.98
C ILE A 56 -9.99 14.22 -15.47
N ALA A 57 -10.15 14.11 -14.16
CA ALA A 57 -11.36 13.64 -13.51
C ALA A 57 -11.59 14.47 -12.24
N ASP A 58 -12.83 14.87 -12.01
CA ASP A 58 -13.26 15.71 -10.89
C ASP A 58 -14.66 15.28 -10.46
N SER A 59 -14.77 14.49 -9.37
CA SER A 59 -16.04 13.85 -9.03
C SER A 59 -16.32 13.87 -7.53
N LYS A 60 -17.57 14.17 -7.20
CA LYS A 60 -18.19 13.94 -5.88
C LYS A 60 -19.06 12.68 -5.86
N HIS A 61 -19.05 11.94 -6.97
CA HIS A 61 -19.84 10.73 -7.19
C HIS A 61 -18.98 9.55 -7.61
N ALA A 62 -17.66 9.63 -7.31
CA ALA A 62 -16.76 8.53 -7.58
C ALA A 62 -17.17 7.28 -6.78
N LYS A 63 -17.00 6.12 -7.39
CA LYS A 63 -17.19 4.83 -6.70
C LYS A 63 -15.86 4.27 -6.27
N LEU A 64 -15.83 3.69 -5.07
CA LEU A 64 -14.70 2.93 -4.57
C LEU A 64 -14.98 1.44 -4.76
N VAL A 65 -14.17 0.81 -5.59
CA VAL A 65 -14.19 -0.65 -5.77
C VAL A 65 -13.13 -1.27 -4.90
N ARG A 66 -13.57 -2.15 -4.01
CA ARG A 66 -12.72 -3.02 -3.21
C ARG A 66 -12.90 -4.45 -3.67
N GLU A 67 -11.82 -5.18 -3.79
CA GLU A 67 -11.82 -6.54 -4.31
C GLU A 67 -10.83 -7.37 -3.50
N ALA A 68 -11.13 -8.66 -3.33
CA ALA A 68 -10.24 -9.57 -2.62
C ALA A 68 -8.83 -9.55 -3.24
N GLU A 69 -7.81 -9.37 -2.41
CA GLU A 69 -6.39 -9.40 -2.79
C GLU A 69 -5.96 -8.31 -3.81
N VAL A 70 -6.84 -7.32 -4.07
CA VAL A 70 -6.56 -6.21 -4.98
C VAL A 70 -6.62 -4.88 -4.23
N LEU A 71 -5.76 -3.94 -4.61
CA LEU A 71 -5.79 -2.59 -4.04
C LEU A 71 -7.09 -1.88 -4.44
N PRO A 72 -7.66 -1.04 -3.55
CA PRO A 72 -8.86 -0.28 -3.86
C PRO A 72 -8.66 0.66 -5.06
N VAL A 73 -9.70 0.81 -5.88
CA VAL A 73 -9.66 1.63 -7.09
C VAL A 73 -10.87 2.56 -7.14
N TYR A 74 -10.63 3.83 -7.48
CA TYR A 74 -11.67 4.78 -7.78
C TYR A 74 -12.15 4.62 -9.23
N TYR A 75 -13.47 4.66 -9.39
CA TYR A 75 -14.18 4.72 -10.67
C TYR A 75 -15.00 5.99 -10.74
N PHE A 76 -14.84 6.75 -11.81
CA PHE A 76 -15.44 8.07 -12.04
C PHE A 76 -16.55 7.96 -13.07
N PRO A 77 -17.75 8.56 -12.83
CA PRO A 77 -18.76 8.69 -13.86
C PRO A 77 -18.20 9.33 -15.15
N HIS A 78 -18.67 8.92 -16.30
CA HIS A 78 -18.17 9.44 -17.58
C HIS A 78 -18.31 10.97 -17.69
N GLU A 79 -19.38 11.54 -17.14
CA GLU A 79 -19.65 12.98 -17.11
C GLU A 79 -18.66 13.79 -16.26
N ASP A 80 -17.99 13.15 -15.29
CA ASP A 80 -17.01 13.77 -14.40
C ASP A 80 -15.56 13.58 -14.93
N VAL A 81 -15.42 13.06 -16.15
CA VAL A 81 -14.13 12.80 -16.80
C VAL A 81 -14.00 13.60 -18.08
N ARG A 82 -12.86 14.23 -18.29
CA ARG A 82 -12.54 14.94 -19.52
C ARG A 82 -12.28 13.96 -20.68
N SER A 83 -13.36 13.37 -21.18
CA SER A 83 -13.33 12.32 -22.20
C SER A 83 -12.70 12.77 -23.53
N GLU A 84 -12.66 14.07 -23.82
CA GLU A 84 -11.98 14.65 -24.97
C GLU A 84 -10.46 14.45 -24.94
N LEU A 85 -9.87 14.17 -23.78
CA LEU A 85 -8.45 13.86 -23.61
C LEU A 85 -8.16 12.36 -23.77
N LEU A 86 -9.22 11.53 -23.86
CA LEU A 86 -9.11 10.08 -23.93
C LEU A 86 -9.22 9.58 -25.37
N SER A 87 -8.26 8.77 -25.80
CA SER A 87 -8.27 8.10 -27.09
C SER A 87 -8.37 6.58 -26.90
N PRO A 88 -9.36 5.90 -27.54
CA PRO A 88 -9.50 4.45 -27.41
C PRO A 88 -8.22 3.73 -27.86
N SER A 89 -7.83 2.69 -27.10
CA SER A 89 -6.75 1.81 -27.48
C SER A 89 -7.25 0.42 -27.91
N GLN A 90 -6.36 -0.36 -28.52
CA GLN A 90 -6.67 -1.74 -28.91
C GLN A 90 -6.56 -2.72 -27.73
N ARG A 91 -6.04 -2.27 -26.58
CA ARG A 91 -5.86 -3.12 -25.41
C ARG A 91 -7.21 -3.55 -24.85
N ARG A 92 -7.29 -4.85 -24.53
CA ARG A 92 -8.40 -5.46 -23.81
C ARG A 92 -7.83 -6.38 -22.74
N THR A 93 -8.51 -6.44 -21.60
CA THR A 93 -8.23 -7.46 -20.58
C THR A 93 -9.54 -8.04 -20.08
N ASN A 94 -9.51 -9.28 -19.61
CA ASN A 94 -10.70 -9.92 -19.06
C ASN A 94 -10.49 -10.21 -17.58
N CYS A 95 -11.42 -9.69 -16.77
CA CYS A 95 -11.52 -10.02 -15.35
C CYS A 95 -12.65 -11.02 -15.17
N PRO A 96 -12.43 -12.18 -14.52
CA PRO A 96 -13.48 -13.19 -14.35
C PRO A 96 -14.66 -12.70 -13.50
N TYR A 97 -14.49 -11.61 -12.76
CA TYR A 97 -15.48 -11.07 -11.83
C TYR A 97 -16.14 -9.77 -12.30
N LYS A 98 -15.45 -9.01 -13.18
CA LYS A 98 -15.93 -7.71 -13.68
C LYS A 98 -16.23 -7.71 -15.18
N GLY A 99 -15.72 -8.66 -15.95
CA GLY A 99 -15.90 -8.76 -17.40
C GLY A 99 -14.73 -8.20 -18.19
N GLU A 100 -14.96 -7.83 -19.45
CA GLU A 100 -13.96 -7.27 -20.34
C GLU A 100 -13.77 -5.78 -20.08
N ALA A 101 -12.51 -5.38 -19.86
CA ALA A 101 -12.11 -3.99 -19.78
C ALA A 101 -11.57 -3.47 -21.11
N SER A 102 -12.09 -2.35 -21.56
CA SER A 102 -11.55 -1.53 -22.64
C SER A 102 -10.63 -0.47 -22.08
N TYR A 103 -9.62 -0.05 -22.86
CA TYR A 103 -8.61 0.90 -22.42
C TYR A 103 -8.56 2.14 -23.28
N TRP A 104 -8.09 3.24 -22.67
CA TRP A 104 -7.84 4.53 -23.32
C TRP A 104 -6.47 5.05 -22.94
N SER A 105 -5.85 5.72 -23.91
CA SER A 105 -4.66 6.53 -23.69
C SER A 105 -5.08 7.97 -23.43
N ILE A 106 -4.29 8.69 -22.64
CA ILE A 106 -4.52 10.10 -22.32
C ILE A 106 -3.48 10.93 -23.05
N ALA A 107 -3.90 12.00 -23.71
CA ALA A 107 -3.02 12.97 -24.33
C ALA A 107 -3.32 14.37 -23.81
N GLN A 108 -2.31 15.04 -23.22
CA GLN A 108 -2.44 16.39 -22.67
C GLN A 108 -1.11 17.14 -22.74
N GLY A 109 -1.12 18.36 -23.29
CA GLY A 109 0.03 19.26 -23.28
C GLY A 109 1.29 18.67 -23.93
N GLY A 110 1.13 17.85 -24.98
CA GLY A 110 2.24 17.18 -25.67
C GLY A 110 2.78 15.92 -24.98
N LYS A 111 2.26 15.57 -23.81
CA LYS A 111 2.53 14.28 -23.14
C LYS A 111 1.43 13.26 -23.45
N GLN A 112 1.81 11.99 -23.51
CA GLN A 112 0.90 10.88 -23.71
C GLN A 112 1.16 9.78 -22.67
N ALA A 113 0.08 9.27 -22.08
CA ALA A 113 0.09 8.09 -21.23
C ALA A 113 -0.73 6.97 -21.90
N GLU A 114 -0.04 5.97 -22.43
CA GLU A 114 -0.68 4.85 -23.14
C GLU A 114 -1.43 3.94 -22.16
N ASN A 115 -2.67 3.56 -22.53
CA ASN A 115 -3.50 2.66 -21.75
C ASN A 115 -3.62 3.10 -20.28
N ALA A 116 -3.78 4.39 -20.03
CA ALA A 116 -3.77 5.00 -18.72
C ALA A 116 -5.14 5.03 -18.04
N SER A 117 -6.20 4.77 -18.79
CA SER A 117 -7.55 4.65 -18.27
C SER A 117 -8.20 3.37 -18.78
N TRP A 118 -9.15 2.84 -18.00
CA TRP A 118 -9.98 1.72 -18.43
C TRP A 118 -11.42 1.85 -17.96
N SER A 119 -12.32 1.12 -18.61
CA SER A 119 -13.73 1.02 -18.26
C SER A 119 -14.26 -0.37 -18.59
N TYR A 120 -15.21 -0.84 -17.82
CA TYR A 120 -16.02 -2.02 -18.11
C TYR A 120 -17.30 -1.55 -18.78
N GLN A 121 -17.37 -1.65 -20.10
CA GLN A 121 -18.52 -1.18 -20.90
C GLN A 121 -19.76 -2.05 -20.66
N ASP A 122 -19.55 -3.35 -20.54
CA ASP A 122 -20.57 -4.33 -20.22
C ASP A 122 -20.09 -5.21 -19.04
N PRO A 123 -20.11 -4.67 -17.81
CA PRO A 123 -19.64 -5.38 -16.64
C PRO A 123 -20.54 -6.56 -16.28
N LEU A 124 -19.94 -7.57 -15.65
CA LEU A 124 -20.67 -8.66 -15.05
C LEU A 124 -21.56 -8.17 -13.89
N PRO A 125 -22.62 -8.90 -13.52
CA PRO A 125 -23.61 -8.45 -12.52
C PRO A 125 -23.01 -7.97 -11.20
N ALA A 126 -21.95 -8.62 -10.70
CA ALA A 126 -21.28 -8.23 -9.46
C ALA A 126 -20.61 -6.84 -9.54
N ALA A 127 -20.32 -6.37 -10.74
CA ALA A 127 -19.69 -5.09 -11.00
C ALA A 127 -20.57 -4.11 -11.79
N ASP A 128 -21.85 -4.38 -11.93
CA ASP A 128 -22.76 -3.55 -12.73
C ASP A 128 -22.79 -2.09 -12.29
N ALA A 129 -22.56 -1.83 -11.02
CA ALA A 129 -22.52 -0.49 -10.46
C ALA A 129 -21.39 0.40 -11.04
N ILE A 130 -20.36 -0.18 -11.68
CA ILE A 130 -19.29 0.60 -12.36
C ILE A 130 -19.52 0.75 -13.88
N ARG A 131 -20.67 0.35 -14.38
CA ARG A 131 -21.08 0.66 -15.76
C ARG A 131 -20.99 2.17 -16.00
N ASN A 132 -20.51 2.57 -17.17
CA ASN A 132 -20.30 3.98 -17.52
C ASN A 132 -19.36 4.75 -16.55
N HIS A 133 -18.37 4.06 -15.98
CA HIS A 133 -17.33 4.70 -15.17
C HIS A 133 -15.96 4.43 -15.76
N PHE A 134 -15.07 5.40 -15.66
CA PHE A 134 -13.65 5.27 -15.94
C PHE A 134 -12.84 5.09 -14.67
N ALA A 135 -11.79 4.28 -14.76
CA ALA A 135 -10.71 4.23 -13.77
C ALA A 135 -9.39 4.61 -14.43
N PHE A 136 -8.40 4.99 -13.62
CA PHE A 136 -7.10 5.44 -14.10
C PHE A 136 -5.97 4.65 -13.45
N GLU A 137 -4.91 4.35 -14.22
CA GLU A 137 -3.68 3.74 -13.73
C GLU A 137 -2.97 4.70 -12.79
N TRP A 138 -2.88 4.32 -11.52
CA TRP A 138 -2.37 5.18 -10.46
C TRP A 138 -1.04 5.82 -10.80
N ASN A 139 -0.08 5.00 -11.22
CA ASN A 139 1.30 5.41 -11.48
C ASN A 139 1.50 6.18 -12.79
N LYS A 140 0.45 6.37 -13.58
CA LYS A 140 0.48 7.15 -14.82
C LYS A 140 -0.08 8.54 -14.64
N MET A 141 -0.66 8.83 -13.49
CA MET A 141 -1.19 10.14 -13.14
C MET A 141 -0.17 10.88 -12.29
N ASP A 142 -0.16 12.20 -12.37
CA ASP A 142 0.77 13.02 -11.60
C ASP A 142 0.30 13.13 -10.15
N HIS A 143 -0.98 13.42 -9.91
CA HIS A 143 -1.53 13.60 -8.57
C HIS A 143 -2.93 13.01 -8.44
N TRP A 144 -3.22 12.54 -7.24
CA TRP A 144 -4.54 12.12 -6.79
C TRP A 144 -4.91 12.88 -5.53
N LEU A 145 -6.10 13.46 -5.47
CA LEU A 145 -6.57 14.19 -4.29
C LEU A 145 -7.87 13.57 -3.78
N GLU A 146 -7.98 13.46 -2.47
CA GLU A 146 -9.23 13.28 -1.73
C GLU A 146 -9.49 14.60 -0.98
N GLU A 147 -10.58 15.29 -1.29
CA GLU A 147 -10.80 16.68 -0.94
C GLU A 147 -9.60 17.52 -1.42
N ASP A 148 -8.96 18.29 -0.54
CA ASP A 148 -7.79 19.10 -0.85
C ASP A 148 -6.45 18.43 -0.43
N GLU A 149 -6.50 17.16 -0.04
CA GLU A 149 -5.33 16.40 0.37
C GLU A 149 -4.83 15.47 -0.74
N GLU A 150 -3.54 15.55 -1.04
CA GLU A 150 -2.91 14.60 -1.95
C GLU A 150 -2.75 13.23 -1.30
N ILE A 151 -3.22 12.20 -2.00
CA ILE A 151 -3.10 10.81 -1.59
C ILE A 151 -2.12 10.05 -2.49
N PHE A 152 -1.52 9.01 -1.94
CA PHE A 152 -0.39 8.33 -2.56
C PHE A 152 -0.58 6.82 -2.60
N VAL A 153 0.05 6.18 -3.57
CA VAL A 153 0.15 4.73 -3.75
C VAL A 153 -1.13 4.10 -4.28
N HIS A 154 -2.27 4.31 -3.64
CA HIS A 154 -3.59 3.82 -4.07
C HIS A 154 -4.72 4.52 -3.28
N ALA A 155 -5.96 4.38 -3.72
CA ALA A 155 -7.16 4.82 -2.99
C ALA A 155 -7.17 4.25 -1.56
N ARG A 156 -7.48 5.08 -0.57
CA ARG A 156 -7.54 4.63 0.83
C ARG A 156 -8.83 3.84 1.09
N ASP A 157 -8.68 2.62 1.60
CA ASP A 157 -9.81 1.79 2.04
C ASP A 157 -10.35 2.33 3.39
N PRO A 158 -11.63 2.76 3.47
CA PRO A 158 -12.20 3.29 4.70
C PRO A 158 -12.35 2.24 5.81
N TYR A 159 -12.24 0.96 5.48
CA TYR A 159 -12.32 -0.15 6.44
C TYR A 159 -10.94 -0.64 6.90
N LYS A 160 -9.86 -0.08 6.36
CA LYS A 160 -8.51 -0.38 6.83
C LYS A 160 -8.19 0.42 8.07
N ARG A 161 -7.85 -0.29 9.14
CA ARG A 161 -7.50 0.29 10.44
C ARG A 161 -6.03 0.02 10.76
N VAL A 162 -5.38 1.01 11.36
CA VAL A 162 -4.02 0.92 11.88
C VAL A 162 -4.04 1.38 13.34
N ASP A 163 -3.86 0.44 14.26
CA ASP A 163 -3.76 0.74 15.69
C ASP A 163 -2.30 0.66 16.14
N VAL A 164 -1.82 1.73 16.76
CA VAL A 164 -0.46 1.81 17.33
C VAL A 164 -0.57 1.87 18.84
N LEU A 165 -0.30 0.75 19.51
CA LEU A 165 -0.51 0.58 20.92
C LEU A 165 0.81 0.42 21.69
N PRO A 166 1.00 1.15 22.81
CA PRO A 166 2.13 0.90 23.71
C PRO A 166 2.00 -0.48 24.34
N SER A 167 3.14 -1.12 24.57
CA SER A 167 3.17 -2.45 25.17
C SER A 167 4.35 -2.56 26.15
N SER A 168 4.19 -3.43 27.15
CA SER A 168 5.24 -3.80 28.10
C SER A 168 5.93 -5.14 27.75
N ARG A 169 5.69 -5.68 26.55
CA ARG A 169 6.30 -6.92 26.12
C ARG A 169 7.81 -6.75 26.01
N HIS A 170 8.55 -7.77 26.41
CA HIS A 170 9.98 -7.83 26.17
C HIS A 170 10.23 -8.31 24.74
N ILE A 171 10.93 -7.52 23.95
CA ILE A 171 11.27 -7.79 22.57
C ILE A 171 12.78 -7.75 22.42
N GLU A 172 13.33 -8.80 21.89
CA GLU A 172 14.73 -8.89 21.46
C GLU A 172 14.75 -9.13 19.95
N VAL A 173 15.65 -8.42 19.27
CA VAL A 173 15.90 -8.60 17.83
C VAL A 173 17.30 -9.09 17.63
N LEU A 174 17.43 -10.28 17.08
CA LEU A 174 18.72 -10.89 16.77
C LEU A 174 18.88 -11.00 15.25
N ILE A 175 20.05 -10.62 14.77
CA ILE A 175 20.48 -10.83 13.37
C ILE A 175 21.78 -11.61 13.42
N ASP A 176 21.83 -12.75 12.75
CA ASP A 176 22.97 -13.67 12.81
C ASP A 176 23.44 -13.97 14.26
N GLY A 177 22.46 -14.20 15.15
CA GLY A 177 22.70 -14.49 16.56
C GLY A 177 23.18 -13.29 17.41
N ARG A 178 23.36 -12.11 16.84
CA ARG A 178 23.76 -10.88 17.53
C ARG A 178 22.56 -10.03 17.88
N LEU A 179 22.52 -9.55 19.12
CA LEU A 179 21.47 -8.66 19.60
C LEU A 179 21.67 -7.26 18.98
N VAL A 180 20.66 -6.83 18.20
CA VAL A 180 20.64 -5.52 17.53
C VAL A 180 19.60 -4.56 18.10
N ALA A 181 18.62 -5.06 18.83
CA ALA A 181 17.66 -4.24 19.57
C ALA A 181 17.09 -5.02 20.75
N GLU A 182 16.81 -4.32 21.86
CA GLU A 182 16.13 -4.88 23.02
C GLU A 182 15.26 -3.81 23.66
N THR A 183 13.96 -4.10 23.85
CA THR A 183 13.03 -3.14 24.44
C THR A 183 11.99 -3.81 25.35
N ARG A 184 11.53 -3.08 26.36
CA ARG A 184 10.35 -3.40 27.20
C ARG A 184 9.25 -2.35 27.04
N ARG A 185 9.38 -1.48 26.06
CA ARG A 185 8.41 -0.42 25.74
C ARG A 185 8.14 -0.31 24.24
N PRO A 186 7.95 -1.44 23.53
CA PRO A 186 7.64 -1.38 22.11
C PRO A 186 6.28 -0.75 21.86
N ARG A 187 6.04 -0.33 20.63
CA ARG A 187 4.68 -0.12 20.14
C ARG A 187 4.34 -1.24 19.17
N LEU A 188 3.20 -1.88 19.43
CA LEU A 188 2.67 -2.91 18.55
C LEU A 188 1.71 -2.26 17.55
N VAL A 189 1.90 -2.59 16.28
CA VAL A 189 1.04 -2.11 15.21
C VAL A 189 0.16 -3.26 14.73
N PHE A 190 -1.13 -3.05 14.91
CA PHE A 190 -2.19 -3.93 14.42
C PHE A 190 -2.81 -3.27 13.19
N GLU A 191 -2.57 -3.85 12.05
CA GLU A 191 -3.08 -3.35 10.77
C GLU A 191 -4.00 -4.40 10.15
N THR A 192 -5.15 -3.97 9.64
CA THR A 192 -6.12 -4.87 8.98
C THR A 192 -5.43 -5.71 7.90
N ASN A 193 -5.60 -7.02 7.96
CA ASN A 193 -5.04 -8.01 7.04
C ASN A 193 -3.50 -8.10 7.02
N HIS A 194 -2.82 -7.61 8.06
CA HIS A 194 -1.37 -7.70 8.20
C HIS A 194 -0.98 -8.38 9.52
N PRO A 195 0.16 -9.07 9.57
CA PRO A 195 0.70 -9.56 10.82
C PRO A 195 1.07 -8.41 11.75
N VAL A 196 1.02 -8.66 13.06
CA VAL A 196 1.45 -7.69 14.07
C VAL A 196 2.91 -7.30 13.81
N ARG A 197 3.18 -5.99 13.85
CA ARG A 197 4.53 -5.45 13.74
C ARG A 197 4.98 -4.82 15.04
N TYR A 198 6.25 -5.02 15.36
CA TYR A 198 6.89 -4.54 16.59
C TYR A 198 7.76 -3.35 16.25
N TYR A 199 7.36 -2.17 16.74
CA TYR A 199 8.10 -0.94 16.54
C TYR A 199 8.85 -0.59 17.82
N ILE A 200 10.14 -0.34 17.70
CA ILE A 200 11.09 -0.18 18.78
C ILE A 200 11.59 1.27 18.81
N PRO A 201 11.61 1.95 19.97
CA PRO A 201 12.27 3.25 20.12
C PRO A 201 13.74 3.17 19.70
N GLN A 202 14.25 4.22 19.04
CA GLN A 202 15.63 4.24 18.54
C GLN A 202 16.65 4.09 19.68
N GLU A 203 16.33 4.57 20.87
CA GLU A 203 17.21 4.45 22.05
C GLU A 203 17.40 3.00 22.51
N ASP A 204 16.49 2.12 22.12
CA ASP A 204 16.53 0.68 22.45
C ASP A 204 17.10 -0.15 21.27
N VAL A 205 17.68 0.52 20.25
CA VAL A 205 18.28 -0.08 19.06
C VAL A 205 19.76 0.26 19.00
N ARG A 206 20.58 -0.70 18.60
CA ARG A 206 21.99 -0.50 18.30
C ARG A 206 22.15 0.31 17.01
N MET A 207 21.89 1.62 17.11
CA MET A 207 21.95 2.55 15.98
C MET A 207 23.34 2.61 15.34
N ASP A 208 24.39 2.28 16.10
CA ASP A 208 25.77 2.14 15.62
C ASP A 208 25.98 1.02 14.59
N LEU A 209 25.04 0.06 14.54
CA LEU A 209 25.03 -1.04 13.56
C LEU A 209 24.18 -0.72 12.33
N LEU A 210 23.43 0.38 12.33
CA LEU A 210 22.52 0.73 11.24
C LEU A 210 23.19 1.68 10.25
N VAL A 211 23.10 1.31 8.97
CA VAL A 211 23.57 2.13 7.84
C VAL A 211 22.33 2.60 7.06
N PRO A 212 22.13 3.91 6.89
CA PRO A 212 21.02 4.40 6.09
C PRO A 212 21.03 3.83 4.67
N SER A 213 19.86 3.41 4.18
CA SER A 213 19.67 2.91 2.83
C SER A 213 19.13 4.00 1.90
N ALA A 214 19.39 3.86 0.61
CA ALA A 214 18.76 4.68 -0.43
C ALA A 214 17.31 4.26 -0.71
N THR A 215 16.90 3.08 -0.23
CA THR A 215 15.54 2.56 -0.39
C THR A 215 14.54 3.45 0.32
N LYS A 216 13.45 3.78 -0.39
CA LYS A 216 12.31 4.52 0.13
C LYS A 216 11.04 3.84 -0.31
N SER A 217 10.03 3.86 0.53
CA SER A 217 8.69 3.46 0.17
C SER A 217 7.65 4.43 0.75
N ARG A 218 6.40 4.24 0.41
CA ARG A 218 5.32 5.05 0.97
C ARG A 218 4.10 4.17 1.24
N CYS A 219 3.48 4.38 2.38
CA CYS A 219 2.23 3.73 2.75
C CYS A 219 1.12 4.79 2.79
N PRO A 220 -0.05 4.57 2.15
CA PRO A 220 -1.14 5.54 2.16
C PRO A 220 -1.75 5.77 3.55
N TYR A 221 -1.49 4.87 4.51
CA TYR A 221 -2.03 4.91 5.88
C TYR A 221 -1.02 5.30 6.95
N LYS A 222 0.29 5.35 6.60
CA LYS A 222 1.37 5.61 7.58
C LYS A 222 2.34 6.70 7.14
N GLY A 223 2.47 6.93 5.83
CA GLY A 223 3.36 7.94 5.26
C GLY A 223 4.62 7.39 4.59
N PRO A 224 5.64 8.23 4.37
CA PRO A 224 6.92 7.81 3.81
C PRO A 224 7.71 6.96 4.81
N ALA A 225 8.34 5.91 4.32
CA ALA A 225 9.20 5.03 5.10
C ALA A 225 10.65 5.15 4.65
N ASP A 226 11.54 5.28 5.64
CA ASP A 226 12.99 5.21 5.50
C ASP A 226 13.48 3.82 5.85
N TYR A 227 14.61 3.43 5.26
CA TYR A 227 15.19 2.10 5.44
C TYR A 227 16.64 2.17 5.92
N TRP A 228 17.05 1.12 6.63
CA TRP A 228 18.43 0.92 7.06
C TRP A 228 18.84 -0.52 6.85
N SER A 229 20.09 -0.70 6.42
CA SER A 229 20.79 -1.98 6.43
C SER A 229 21.45 -2.18 7.79
N VAL A 230 21.69 -3.43 8.20
CA VAL A 230 22.40 -3.75 9.43
C VAL A 230 23.79 -4.26 9.09
N LYS A 231 24.83 -3.66 9.67
CA LYS A 231 26.23 -4.04 9.46
C LYS A 231 26.79 -4.72 10.70
N LEU A 232 27.22 -5.96 10.54
CA LEU A 232 27.83 -6.78 11.58
C LEU A 232 29.26 -7.21 11.16
N GLY A 233 30.25 -6.38 11.49
CA GLY A 233 31.60 -6.57 10.99
C GLY A 233 31.71 -6.35 9.49
N GLU A 234 32.15 -7.36 8.75
CA GLU A 234 32.27 -7.31 7.29
C GLU A 234 30.95 -7.62 6.58
N GLN A 235 29.97 -8.18 7.29
CA GLN A 235 28.68 -8.59 6.72
C GLN A 235 27.67 -7.46 6.81
N GLN A 236 26.93 -7.24 5.71
CA GLN A 236 25.83 -6.28 5.65
C GLN A 236 24.54 -6.98 5.24
N PHE A 237 23.48 -6.71 5.99
CA PHE A 237 22.14 -7.21 5.78
C PHE A 237 21.30 -6.05 5.24
N GLU A 238 21.00 -6.10 3.94
CA GLU A 238 20.36 -4.99 3.25
C GLU A 238 18.90 -4.80 3.67
N ASP A 239 18.53 -3.53 3.90
CA ASP A 239 17.14 -3.07 4.12
C ASP A 239 16.38 -3.83 5.22
N MET A 240 17.11 -4.30 6.25
CA MET A 240 16.51 -5.10 7.34
C MET A 240 15.63 -4.30 8.29
N VAL A 241 15.72 -2.97 8.26
CA VAL A 241 15.02 -2.08 9.18
C VAL A 241 14.28 -1.02 8.40
N TRP A 242 13.07 -0.67 8.83
CA TRP A 242 12.35 0.48 8.31
C TRP A 242 11.68 1.26 9.44
N GLY A 243 11.35 2.51 9.16
CA GLY A 243 10.63 3.37 10.09
C GLY A 243 9.96 4.54 9.41
N TYR A 244 9.00 5.12 10.07
CA TYR A 244 8.27 6.30 9.62
C TYR A 244 8.78 7.50 10.41
N MET A 245 9.74 8.25 9.82
CA MET A 245 10.32 9.41 10.49
C MET A 245 9.37 10.61 10.46
N GLU A 246 8.62 10.75 9.35
CA GLU A 246 7.57 11.74 9.17
C GLU A 246 6.27 11.03 8.76
N PRO A 247 5.56 10.38 9.72
CA PRO A 247 4.30 9.70 9.44
C PRO A 247 3.21 10.73 9.11
N ILE A 248 2.16 10.28 8.42
CA ILE A 248 0.98 11.13 8.18
C ILE A 248 0.30 11.52 9.51
N PRO A 249 -0.49 12.63 9.52
CA PRO A 249 -1.14 13.13 10.73
C PRO A 249 -2.02 12.12 11.46
N GLU A 250 -2.59 11.15 10.74
CA GLU A 250 -3.44 10.09 11.32
C GLU A 250 -2.65 9.03 12.08
N CYS A 251 -1.32 8.96 11.88
CA CYS A 251 -0.47 7.91 12.48
C CYS A 251 0.74 8.46 13.28
N PRO A 252 0.56 9.52 14.10
CA PRO A 252 1.67 10.25 14.72
C PRO A 252 2.44 9.42 15.75
N LYS A 253 1.81 8.38 16.31
CA LYS A 253 2.42 7.50 17.32
C LYS A 253 3.56 6.63 16.79
N MET A 254 3.77 6.60 15.48
CA MET A 254 4.84 5.84 14.85
C MET A 254 6.12 6.65 14.64
N LYS A 255 6.05 7.97 14.82
CA LYS A 255 7.18 8.86 14.54
C LYS A 255 8.45 8.39 15.25
N GLY A 256 9.52 8.21 14.46
CA GLY A 256 10.85 7.88 14.97
C GLY A 256 11.04 6.46 15.49
N LEU A 257 10.05 5.57 15.34
CA LEU A 257 10.18 4.17 15.73
C LEU A 257 10.69 3.33 14.58
N LEU A 258 11.44 2.29 14.90
CA LEU A 258 12.04 1.35 13.95
C LEU A 258 11.39 -0.02 14.04
N CYS A 259 11.18 -0.64 12.90
CA CYS A 259 10.69 -2.01 12.78
C CYS A 259 11.68 -2.85 11.99
N PHE A 260 11.82 -4.12 12.36
CA PHE A 260 12.74 -5.04 11.72
C PHE A 260 11.97 -6.08 10.90
N PHE A 261 12.48 -6.39 9.71
CA PHE A 261 12.00 -7.55 8.96
C PHE A 261 12.36 -8.82 9.73
N HIS A 262 11.36 -9.67 9.95
CA HIS A 262 11.58 -10.97 10.55
C HIS A 262 11.04 -12.03 9.61
N GLN A 263 11.81 -13.08 9.40
CA GLN A 263 11.26 -14.31 8.86
C GLN A 263 10.37 -14.93 9.93
N ARG A 264 9.27 -15.52 9.51
CA ARG A 264 8.53 -16.40 10.39
C ARG A 264 9.50 -17.51 10.77
N GLY A 265 9.99 -17.49 12.01
CA GLY A 265 10.80 -18.56 12.53
C GLY A 265 10.01 -19.86 12.37
N ALA A 266 10.67 -20.90 11.91
CA ALA A 266 10.25 -22.22 12.25
C ALA A 266 10.24 -22.31 13.78
N ASP A 267 9.13 -22.78 14.34
CA ASP A 267 8.92 -22.98 15.77
C ASP A 267 10.02 -23.85 16.39
#